data_5b5cecb74bd1753abdad166b1ed9358b
#
_entry.id   5b5cecb74bd1753abdad166b1ed9358b
#
_cell.length_a   1.000
_cell.length_b   1.000
_cell.length_c   1.000
_cell.angle_alpha   90.00
_cell.angle_beta   90.00
_cell.angle_gamma   90.00
#
_symmetry.space_group_name_H-M   'P 1'
#
loop_
_entity.id
_entity.type
_entity.pdbx_description
1 polymer ?
#
loop_
_entity_poly.entity_id
_entity_poly.type
_entity_poly.pdbx_seq_one_letter_code
_entity_poly.pdbx_strand_id
1 'polypeptide(L)'
;MVLSACQSFFLEWQTRKEQAYWSNIAAQLSDLCDCLLSLEHREIFSRNEDTIFSKLQDKVLKLVTILQQKNEDSLQAQENMKGLISDLSHQLKTPIASLKLYTALLEEPTLTEQQQKQYTEVLRTAIDRLIFLSESMIQLSRLESGLIQLQLEEKSLNQTVLMAIKNVFAKAKQHHITLTYDSEKELSLMHDQRWTAEAIFNLLDNAVKYSPPGSTVAIRVRELGLFVAVDVTDQAEPIPEDERSRIFHRFYRGQNRKATEGICIGIYLSRKIATEQNGHLNLRCRSNGNTFSILLFQR
;
A
#
# COMPACT_ATOMS: atom_id res chain seq x y z
N MET A 1 -11.87 -81.72 -15.02
CA MET A 1 -12.34 -80.66 -15.93
C MET A 1 -13.15 -79.56 -15.21
N VAL A 2 -14.13 -79.90 -14.33
CA VAL A 2 -14.96 -78.86 -13.63
C VAL A 2 -14.13 -77.94 -12.71
N LEU A 3 -13.14 -78.45 -11.93
CA LEU A 3 -12.30 -77.69 -11.01
C LEU A 3 -11.38 -76.72 -11.74
N SER A 4 -10.88 -77.05 -12.93
CA SER A 4 -10.00 -76.13 -13.68
C SER A 4 -10.81 -74.97 -14.34
N ALA A 5 -12.05 -75.22 -14.74
CA ALA A 5 -12.95 -74.19 -15.26
C ALA A 5 -13.38 -73.19 -14.16
N CYS A 6 -13.64 -73.67 -12.93
CA CYS A 6 -13.93 -72.80 -11.78
C CYS A 6 -12.71 -71.93 -11.39
N GLN A 7 -11.49 -72.44 -11.43
CA GLN A 7 -10.27 -71.68 -11.16
C GLN A 7 -10.03 -70.58 -12.23
N SER A 8 -10.20 -70.89 -13.52
CA SER A 8 -10.04 -69.87 -14.55
C SER A 8 -11.11 -68.79 -14.48
N PHE A 9 -12.36 -69.13 -14.18
CA PHE A 9 -13.44 -68.16 -13.99
C PHE A 9 -13.19 -67.26 -12.77
N PHE A 10 -12.70 -67.83 -11.66
CA PHE A 10 -12.33 -67.06 -10.46
C PHE A 10 -11.17 -66.09 -10.73
N LEU A 11 -10.15 -66.51 -11.46
CA LEU A 11 -9.01 -65.64 -11.87
C LEU A 11 -9.46 -64.53 -12.83
N GLU A 12 -10.30 -64.82 -13.82
CA GLU A 12 -10.88 -63.81 -14.69
C GLU A 12 -11.75 -62.80 -13.95
N TRP A 13 -12.55 -63.25 -12.99
CA TRP A 13 -13.37 -62.37 -12.17
C TRP A 13 -12.51 -61.47 -11.27
N GLN A 14 -11.44 -62.02 -10.68
CA GLN A 14 -10.50 -61.28 -9.87
C GLN A 14 -9.73 -60.21 -10.69
N THR A 15 -9.24 -60.57 -11.89
CA THR A 15 -8.58 -59.64 -12.79
C THR A 15 -9.50 -58.50 -13.28
N ARG A 16 -10.77 -58.83 -13.56
CA ARG A 16 -11.77 -57.78 -13.93
C ARG A 16 -12.06 -56.81 -12.78
N LYS A 17 -12.17 -57.34 -11.54
CA LYS A 17 -12.33 -56.48 -10.34
C LYS A 17 -11.13 -55.56 -10.12
N GLU A 18 -9.92 -56.08 -10.25
CA GLU A 18 -8.69 -55.28 -10.14
C GLU A 18 -8.60 -54.22 -11.21
N GLN A 19 -8.90 -54.54 -12.47
CA GLN A 19 -8.95 -53.58 -13.58
C GLN A 19 -9.99 -52.48 -13.36
N ALA A 20 -11.19 -52.83 -12.91
CA ALA A 20 -12.23 -51.86 -12.58
C ALA A 20 -11.83 -50.92 -11.43
N TYR A 21 -11.16 -51.46 -10.40
CA TYR A 21 -10.64 -50.69 -9.28
C TYR A 21 -9.58 -49.69 -9.74
N TRP A 22 -8.59 -50.15 -10.51
CA TRP A 22 -7.52 -49.24 -11.02
C TRP A 22 -8.04 -48.21 -12.01
N SER A 23 -9.02 -48.56 -12.86
CA SER A 23 -9.69 -47.63 -13.76
C SER A 23 -10.42 -46.51 -13.02
N ASN A 24 -11.12 -46.89 -11.91
CA ASN A 24 -11.81 -45.90 -11.08
C ASN A 24 -10.82 -44.95 -10.39
N ILE A 25 -9.70 -45.45 -9.84
CA ILE A 25 -8.67 -44.63 -9.23
C ILE A 25 -8.04 -43.70 -10.28
N ALA A 26 -7.74 -44.19 -11.48
CA ALA A 26 -7.20 -43.36 -12.54
C ALA A 26 -8.13 -42.21 -12.94
N ALA A 27 -9.45 -42.48 -13.03
CA ALA A 27 -10.44 -41.45 -13.26
C ALA A 27 -10.49 -40.41 -12.14
N GLN A 28 -10.51 -40.84 -10.88
CA GLN A 28 -10.51 -39.94 -9.72
C GLN A 28 -9.23 -39.12 -9.61
N LEU A 29 -8.06 -39.65 -9.98
CA LEU A 29 -6.83 -38.90 -10.06
C LEU A 29 -6.84 -37.88 -11.23
N SER A 30 -7.47 -38.23 -12.36
CA SER A 30 -7.70 -37.28 -13.44
C SER A 30 -8.57 -36.11 -13.01
N ASP A 31 -9.70 -36.41 -12.33
CA ASP A 31 -10.59 -35.38 -11.78
C ASP A 31 -9.86 -34.47 -10.78
N LEU A 32 -8.92 -35.03 -9.98
CA LEU A 32 -8.10 -34.27 -9.04
C LEU A 32 -7.13 -33.31 -9.78
N CYS A 33 -6.56 -33.76 -10.89
CA CYS A 33 -5.74 -32.91 -11.75
C CYS A 33 -6.57 -31.79 -12.43
N ASP A 34 -7.81 -32.12 -12.85
CA ASP A 34 -8.71 -31.13 -13.44
C ASP A 34 -9.13 -30.05 -12.41
N CYS A 35 -9.31 -30.42 -11.13
CA CYS A 35 -9.49 -29.44 -10.05
C CYS A 35 -8.30 -28.47 -9.93
N LEU A 36 -7.09 -28.95 -10.12
CA LEU A 36 -5.88 -28.13 -10.09
C LEU A 36 -5.81 -27.17 -11.28
N LEU A 37 -6.18 -27.64 -12.47
CA LEU A 37 -6.17 -26.85 -13.70
C LEU A 37 -7.28 -25.80 -13.75
N SER A 38 -8.47 -26.14 -13.24
CA SER A 38 -9.63 -25.22 -13.15
C SER A 38 -9.59 -24.32 -11.92
N LEU A 39 -8.67 -24.56 -10.96
CA LEU A 39 -8.63 -23.91 -9.66
C LEU A 39 -9.95 -24.07 -8.88
N GLU A 40 -10.66 -25.18 -9.05
CA GLU A 40 -11.90 -25.48 -8.34
C GLU A 40 -11.67 -26.35 -7.11
N HIS A 41 -12.42 -26.07 -6.05
CA HIS A 41 -12.48 -26.91 -4.86
C HIS A 41 -13.50 -28.03 -5.06
N ARG A 42 -13.04 -29.28 -5.29
CA ARG A 42 -13.92 -30.44 -5.43
C ARG A 42 -13.40 -31.59 -4.56
N GLU A 43 -14.27 -32.16 -3.74
CA GLU A 43 -13.95 -33.37 -2.98
C GLU A 43 -14.24 -34.62 -3.85
N ILE A 44 -13.21 -35.42 -4.09
CA ILE A 44 -13.24 -36.59 -4.98
C ILE A 44 -13.08 -37.86 -4.15
N PHE A 45 -12.19 -37.85 -3.16
CA PHE A 45 -11.96 -38.95 -2.22
C PHE A 45 -12.61 -38.63 -0.87
N SER A 46 -13.16 -39.66 -0.20
CA SER A 46 -13.75 -39.52 1.11
C SER A 46 -12.68 -39.08 2.14
N ARG A 47 -13.00 -38.06 2.92
CA ARG A 47 -12.13 -37.60 4.03
C ARG A 47 -12.10 -38.57 5.22
N ASN A 48 -13.07 -39.49 5.32
CA ASN A 48 -13.18 -40.39 6.46
C ASN A 48 -12.26 -41.62 6.36
N GLU A 49 -11.55 -41.77 5.24
CA GLU A 49 -10.60 -42.85 5.03
C GLU A 49 -9.17 -42.28 5.06
N ASP A 50 -8.33 -42.76 6.00
CA ASP A 50 -6.92 -42.40 6.08
C ASP A 50 -6.08 -43.11 5.00
N THR A 51 -6.38 -42.79 3.74
CA THR A 51 -5.73 -43.40 2.58
C THR A 51 -4.68 -42.45 2.01
N ILE A 52 -3.74 -43.00 1.20
CA ILE A 52 -2.75 -42.19 0.49
C ILE A 52 -3.46 -41.16 -0.45
N PHE A 53 -4.61 -41.56 -1.01
CA PHE A 53 -5.35 -40.70 -1.94
C PHE A 53 -6.06 -39.53 -1.25
N SER A 54 -6.61 -39.73 -0.06
CA SER A 54 -7.18 -38.63 0.73
C SER A 54 -6.11 -37.61 1.14
N LYS A 55 -4.92 -38.09 1.54
CA LYS A 55 -3.76 -37.22 1.82
C LYS A 55 -3.27 -36.45 0.59
N LEU A 56 -3.30 -37.09 -0.59
CA LEU A 56 -2.96 -36.44 -1.84
C LEU A 56 -3.99 -35.36 -2.19
N GLN A 57 -5.29 -35.65 -2.05
CA GLN A 57 -6.37 -34.69 -2.24
C GLN A 57 -6.19 -33.46 -1.34
N ASP A 58 -5.90 -33.62 -0.05
CA ASP A 58 -5.67 -32.49 0.86
C ASP A 58 -4.50 -31.61 0.43
N LYS A 59 -3.41 -32.21 -0.07
CA LYS A 59 -2.27 -31.45 -0.62
C LYS A 59 -2.65 -30.69 -1.89
N VAL A 60 -3.42 -31.32 -2.79
CA VAL A 60 -3.88 -30.68 -4.03
C VAL A 60 -4.82 -29.52 -3.71
N LEU A 61 -5.80 -29.72 -2.85
CA LEU A 61 -6.73 -28.66 -2.43
C LEU A 61 -6.00 -27.48 -1.77
N LYS A 62 -4.97 -27.76 -0.97
CA LYS A 62 -4.11 -26.71 -0.41
C LYS A 62 -3.34 -25.94 -1.49
N LEU A 63 -2.85 -26.64 -2.52
CA LEU A 63 -2.20 -25.99 -3.68
C LEU A 63 -3.20 -25.12 -4.45
N VAL A 64 -4.42 -25.61 -4.70
CA VAL A 64 -5.50 -24.83 -5.33
C VAL A 64 -5.76 -23.55 -4.56
N THR A 65 -5.90 -23.63 -3.25
CA THR A 65 -6.11 -22.43 -2.39
C THR A 65 -4.98 -21.43 -2.52
N ILE A 66 -3.72 -21.90 -2.49
CA ILE A 66 -2.53 -21.04 -2.64
C ILE A 66 -2.49 -20.38 -4.04
N LEU A 67 -2.84 -21.15 -5.08
CA LEU A 67 -2.85 -20.62 -6.45
C LEU A 67 -4.00 -19.64 -6.68
N GLN A 68 -5.19 -19.90 -6.13
CA GLN A 68 -6.31 -18.96 -6.15
C GLN A 68 -5.92 -17.64 -5.48
N GLN A 69 -5.37 -17.71 -4.27
CA GLN A 69 -4.93 -16.51 -3.56
C GLN A 69 -3.89 -15.72 -4.35
N LYS A 70 -2.89 -16.39 -4.93
CA LYS A 70 -1.88 -15.73 -5.77
C LYS A 70 -2.47 -15.10 -7.04
N ASN A 71 -3.47 -15.74 -7.63
CA ASN A 71 -4.16 -15.20 -8.81
C ASN A 71 -4.97 -13.96 -8.43
N GLU A 72 -5.71 -14.00 -7.32
CA GLU A 72 -6.44 -12.85 -6.79
C GLU A 72 -5.50 -11.68 -6.47
N ASP A 73 -4.40 -11.95 -5.77
CA ASP A 73 -3.37 -10.95 -5.47
C ASP A 73 -2.79 -10.31 -6.74
N SER A 74 -2.54 -11.13 -7.78
CA SER A 74 -2.03 -10.66 -9.07
C SER A 74 -3.05 -9.79 -9.82
N LEU A 75 -4.32 -10.20 -9.84
CA LEU A 75 -5.41 -9.41 -10.45
C LEU A 75 -5.59 -8.08 -9.72
N GLN A 76 -5.59 -8.10 -8.40
CA GLN A 76 -5.67 -6.89 -7.58
C GLN A 76 -4.48 -5.95 -7.81
N ALA A 77 -3.27 -6.48 -7.94
CA ALA A 77 -2.08 -5.69 -8.28
C ALA A 77 -2.20 -5.05 -9.66
N GLN A 78 -2.73 -5.79 -10.65
CA GLN A 78 -2.98 -5.29 -12.00
C GLN A 78 -4.03 -4.17 -12.02
N GLU A 79 -5.12 -4.32 -11.29
CA GLU A 79 -6.16 -3.28 -11.17
C GLU A 79 -5.62 -2.04 -10.47
N ASN A 80 -4.87 -2.20 -9.39
CA ASN A 80 -4.20 -1.12 -8.70
C ASN A 80 -3.25 -0.35 -9.63
N MET A 81 -2.50 -1.05 -10.49
CA MET A 81 -1.60 -0.45 -11.47
C MET A 81 -2.36 0.33 -12.56
N LYS A 82 -3.47 -0.23 -13.08
CA LYS A 82 -4.34 0.48 -14.04
C LYS A 82 -4.91 1.77 -13.43
N GLY A 83 -5.40 1.69 -12.19
CA GLY A 83 -5.88 2.85 -11.44
C GLY A 83 -4.77 3.91 -11.27
N LEU A 84 -3.56 3.49 -10.90
CA LEU A 84 -2.41 4.38 -10.76
C LEU A 84 -2.08 5.11 -12.07
N ILE A 85 -2.02 4.40 -13.20
CA ILE A 85 -1.74 5.01 -14.51
C ILE A 85 -2.81 6.03 -14.89
N SER A 86 -4.09 5.72 -14.65
CA SER A 86 -5.20 6.63 -14.92
C SER A 86 -5.08 7.91 -14.09
N ASP A 87 -4.88 7.77 -12.78
CA ASP A 87 -4.74 8.88 -11.85
C ASP A 87 -3.55 9.78 -12.21
N LEU A 88 -2.41 9.17 -12.54
CA LEU A 88 -1.21 9.88 -12.98
C LEU A 88 -1.45 10.67 -14.26
N SER A 89 -2.13 10.07 -15.25
CA SER A 89 -2.47 10.74 -16.52
C SER A 89 -3.27 12.02 -16.27
N HIS A 90 -4.23 11.95 -15.35
CA HIS A 90 -5.00 13.13 -14.95
C HIS A 90 -4.16 14.18 -14.21
N GLN A 91 -3.28 13.77 -13.30
CA GLN A 91 -2.43 14.69 -12.52
C GLN A 91 -1.31 15.33 -13.36
N LEU A 92 -0.82 14.65 -14.41
CA LEU A 92 0.18 15.19 -15.33
C LEU A 92 -0.42 16.20 -16.32
N LYS A 93 -1.67 15.99 -16.76
CA LYS A 93 -2.32 16.83 -17.76
C LYS A 93 -2.38 18.30 -17.34
N THR A 94 -2.67 18.59 -16.08
CA THR A 94 -2.80 19.96 -15.55
C THR A 94 -1.50 20.74 -15.59
N PRO A 95 -0.39 20.30 -14.99
CA PRO A 95 0.88 21.04 -15.04
C PRO A 95 1.43 21.16 -16.46
N ILE A 96 1.27 20.11 -17.31
CA ILE A 96 1.68 20.20 -18.73
C ILE A 96 0.88 21.25 -19.48
N ALA A 97 -0.44 21.33 -19.25
CA ALA A 97 -1.27 22.38 -19.85
C ALA A 97 -0.85 23.79 -19.39
N SER A 98 -0.51 23.95 -18.11
CA SER A 98 0.01 25.20 -17.57
C SER A 98 1.35 25.58 -18.22
N LEU A 99 2.29 24.62 -18.33
CA LEU A 99 3.56 24.85 -19.00
C LEU A 99 3.34 25.33 -20.44
N LYS A 100 2.50 24.62 -21.21
CA LYS A 100 2.22 24.98 -22.61
C LYS A 100 1.59 26.38 -22.72
N LEU A 101 0.62 26.71 -21.87
CA LEU A 101 -0.05 28.01 -21.89
C LEU A 101 0.90 29.16 -21.55
N TYR A 102 1.59 29.07 -20.40
CA TYR A 102 2.44 30.17 -19.93
C TYR A 102 3.72 30.33 -20.71
N THR A 103 4.23 29.26 -21.35
CA THR A 103 5.32 29.38 -22.32
C THR A 103 4.88 30.20 -23.54
N ALA A 104 3.69 29.91 -24.09
CA ALA A 104 3.17 30.69 -25.22
C ALA A 104 2.90 32.16 -24.85
N LEU A 105 2.40 32.42 -23.64
CA LEU A 105 2.18 33.77 -23.14
C LEU A 105 3.50 34.57 -22.96
N LEU A 106 4.60 33.88 -22.60
CA LEU A 106 5.92 34.53 -22.48
C LEU A 106 6.56 34.90 -23.83
N GLU A 107 6.06 34.40 -24.95
CA GLU A 107 6.50 34.77 -26.31
C GLU A 107 5.85 36.09 -26.79
N GLU A 108 4.85 36.62 -26.09
CA GLU A 108 4.19 37.88 -26.46
C GLU A 108 5.14 39.08 -26.26
N PRO A 109 5.33 39.92 -27.28
CA PRO A 109 6.31 41.01 -27.24
C PRO A 109 5.92 42.19 -26.35
N THR A 110 4.68 42.26 -25.86
CA THR A 110 4.13 43.40 -25.10
C THR A 110 4.01 43.14 -23.60
N LEU A 111 4.72 42.11 -23.07
CA LEU A 111 4.65 41.75 -21.66
C LEU A 111 5.30 42.80 -20.75
N THR A 112 4.59 43.12 -19.66
CA THR A 112 5.19 43.89 -18.57
C THR A 112 6.14 43.01 -17.74
N GLU A 113 7.13 43.64 -17.10
CA GLU A 113 8.08 42.92 -16.22
C GLU A 113 7.34 42.15 -15.10
N GLN A 114 6.23 42.67 -14.60
CA GLN A 114 5.43 42.04 -13.59
C GLN A 114 4.73 40.77 -14.12
N GLN A 115 4.18 40.81 -15.33
CA GLN A 115 3.57 39.66 -15.99
C GLN A 115 4.60 38.55 -16.27
N GLN A 116 5.79 38.94 -16.72
CA GLN A 116 6.88 38.00 -16.98
C GLN A 116 7.34 37.29 -15.70
N LYS A 117 7.46 37.99 -14.57
CA LYS A 117 7.75 37.37 -13.27
C LYS A 117 6.65 36.44 -12.83
N GLN A 118 5.37 36.85 -12.96
CA GLN A 118 4.23 36.04 -12.59
C GLN A 118 4.14 34.74 -13.42
N TYR A 119 4.32 34.82 -14.75
CA TYR A 119 4.27 33.64 -15.63
C TYR A 119 5.43 32.70 -15.38
N THR A 120 6.62 33.24 -15.12
CA THR A 120 7.81 32.44 -14.74
C THR A 120 7.57 31.69 -13.42
N GLU A 121 6.92 32.31 -12.44
CA GLU A 121 6.61 31.65 -11.16
C GLU A 121 5.59 30.51 -11.33
N VAL A 122 4.57 30.69 -12.19
CA VAL A 122 3.63 29.62 -12.53
C VAL A 122 4.33 28.44 -13.23
N LEU A 123 5.28 28.75 -14.14
CA LEU A 123 6.06 27.71 -14.80
C LEU A 123 6.92 26.94 -13.78
N ARG A 124 7.56 27.63 -12.85
CA ARG A 124 8.36 26.99 -11.80
C ARG A 124 7.50 26.07 -10.93
N THR A 125 6.35 26.55 -10.48
CA THR A 125 5.39 25.74 -9.72
C THR A 125 4.94 24.50 -10.49
N ALA A 126 4.69 24.63 -11.80
CA ALA A 126 4.30 23.49 -12.64
C ALA A 126 5.44 22.45 -12.78
N ILE A 127 6.69 22.90 -12.92
CA ILE A 127 7.88 22.03 -12.96
C ILE A 127 8.06 21.30 -11.63
N ASP A 128 8.01 22.02 -10.50
CA ASP A 128 8.16 21.44 -9.16
C ASP A 128 7.10 20.37 -8.91
N ARG A 129 5.87 20.61 -9.39
CA ARG A 129 4.79 19.64 -9.35
C ARG A 129 5.07 18.38 -10.16
N LEU A 130 5.66 18.50 -11.36
CA LEU A 130 6.05 17.36 -12.19
C LEU A 130 7.17 16.55 -11.56
N ILE A 131 8.18 17.19 -10.98
CA ILE A 131 9.29 16.54 -10.27
C ILE A 131 8.71 15.71 -9.11
N PHE A 132 7.89 16.33 -8.26
CA PHE A 132 7.27 15.63 -7.12
C PHE A 132 6.40 14.46 -7.56
N LEU A 133 5.61 14.58 -8.66
CA LEU A 133 4.82 13.49 -9.22
C LEU A 133 5.72 12.33 -9.65
N SER A 134 6.81 12.63 -10.34
CA SER A 134 7.77 11.63 -10.81
C SER A 134 8.41 10.87 -9.65
N GLU A 135 8.89 11.58 -8.63
CA GLU A 135 9.50 10.98 -7.43
C GLU A 135 8.51 10.11 -6.67
N SER A 136 7.29 10.62 -6.43
CA SER A 136 6.23 9.87 -5.75
C SER A 136 5.83 8.63 -6.53
N MET A 137 5.81 8.70 -7.87
CA MET A 137 5.51 7.56 -8.73
C MET A 137 6.59 6.47 -8.61
N ILE A 138 7.86 6.86 -8.61
CA ILE A 138 8.97 5.92 -8.44
C ILE A 138 8.87 5.22 -7.09
N GLN A 139 8.63 5.96 -6.01
CA GLN A 139 8.46 5.39 -4.66
C GLN A 139 7.27 4.42 -4.61
N LEU A 140 6.12 4.83 -5.16
CA LEU A 140 4.91 4.02 -5.17
C LEU A 140 5.05 2.76 -6.03
N SER A 141 5.60 2.89 -7.24
CA SER A 141 5.87 1.75 -8.13
C SER A 141 6.77 0.72 -7.46
N ARG A 142 7.80 1.17 -6.75
CA ARG A 142 8.71 0.29 -6.02
C ARG A 142 8.00 -0.46 -4.88
N LEU A 143 7.11 0.21 -4.14
CA LEU A 143 6.34 -0.41 -3.05
C LEU A 143 5.24 -1.36 -3.55
N GLU A 144 4.55 -1.01 -4.65
CA GLU A 144 3.44 -1.83 -5.18
C GLU A 144 3.93 -3.06 -5.96
N SER A 145 5.09 -2.97 -6.61
CA SER A 145 5.67 -4.11 -7.35
C SER A 145 6.32 -5.17 -6.46
N GLY A 146 6.38 -4.94 -5.14
CA GLY A 146 7.12 -5.83 -4.22
C GLY A 146 8.63 -5.88 -4.48
N LEU A 147 9.15 -5.00 -5.37
CA LEU A 147 10.58 -4.91 -5.69
C LEU A 147 11.39 -4.35 -4.51
N ILE A 148 10.74 -3.63 -3.60
CA ILE A 148 11.36 -3.22 -2.35
C ILE A 148 10.96 -4.21 -1.27
N GLN A 149 11.92 -5.00 -0.85
CA GLN A 149 11.85 -5.69 0.43
C GLN A 149 12.29 -4.68 1.50
N LEU A 150 11.36 -4.29 2.36
CA LEU A 150 11.68 -3.44 3.51
C LEU A 150 12.73 -4.16 4.37
N GLN A 151 13.78 -3.43 4.73
CA GLN A 151 14.83 -3.94 5.60
C GLN A 151 14.45 -3.63 7.05
N LEU A 152 13.72 -4.56 7.66
CA LEU A 152 13.35 -4.43 9.06
C LEU A 152 14.56 -4.75 9.94
N GLU A 153 15.09 -3.74 10.61
CA GLU A 153 16.18 -3.84 11.55
C GLU A 153 15.78 -3.23 12.89
N GLU A 154 16.37 -3.71 13.97
CA GLU A 154 16.17 -3.07 15.29
C GLU A 154 16.92 -1.74 15.31
N LYS A 155 16.18 -0.64 15.27
CA LYS A 155 16.69 0.74 15.23
C LYS A 155 15.93 1.63 16.21
N SER A 156 16.58 2.71 16.65
CA SER A 156 15.94 3.74 17.48
C SER A 156 14.88 4.48 16.68
N LEU A 157 13.61 4.38 17.12
CA LEU A 157 12.51 5.11 16.54
C LEU A 157 12.66 6.62 16.77
N ASN A 158 13.22 7.01 17.91
CA ASN A 158 13.48 8.42 18.23
C ASN A 158 14.41 9.05 17.19
N GLN A 159 15.49 8.36 16.79
CA GLN A 159 16.38 8.81 15.73
C GLN A 159 15.66 8.90 14.38
N THR A 160 14.80 7.93 14.08
CA THR A 160 13.98 7.93 12.84
C THR A 160 13.05 9.14 12.78
N VAL A 161 12.38 9.48 13.89
CA VAL A 161 11.54 10.67 14.01
C VAL A 161 12.36 11.95 13.84
N LEU A 162 13.53 12.03 14.47
CA LEU A 162 14.42 13.19 14.34
C LEU A 162 14.92 13.40 12.91
N MET A 163 15.16 12.32 12.15
CA MET A 163 15.48 12.42 10.71
C MET A 163 14.34 13.10 9.94
N ALA A 164 13.10 12.69 10.17
CA ALA A 164 11.94 13.28 9.51
C ALA A 164 11.74 14.75 9.90
N ILE A 165 11.91 15.09 11.18
CA ILE A 165 11.82 16.47 11.68
C ILE A 165 12.89 17.34 11.01
N LYS A 166 14.13 16.86 10.91
CA LYS A 166 15.23 17.59 10.26
C LYS A 166 14.89 17.96 8.81
N ASN A 167 14.26 17.04 8.08
CA ASN A 167 13.90 17.26 6.67
C ASN A 167 12.81 18.32 6.48
N VAL A 168 11.86 18.43 7.43
CA VAL A 168 10.76 19.41 7.34
C VAL A 168 11.08 20.76 8.02
N PHE A 169 12.15 20.84 8.81
CA PHE A 169 12.46 21.98 9.68
C PHE A 169 12.56 23.32 8.93
N ALA A 170 13.26 23.35 7.80
CA ALA A 170 13.41 24.56 7.00
C ALA A 170 12.06 25.07 6.48
N LYS A 171 11.21 24.15 6.02
CA LYS A 171 9.86 24.46 5.54
C LYS A 171 8.95 24.94 6.67
N ALA A 172 9.00 24.31 7.84
CA ALA A 172 8.24 24.75 9.01
C ALA A 172 8.61 26.18 9.41
N LYS A 173 9.91 26.50 9.43
CA LYS A 173 10.39 27.87 9.70
C LYS A 173 9.88 28.89 8.68
N GLN A 174 9.89 28.54 7.39
CA GLN A 174 9.38 29.40 6.32
C GLN A 174 7.86 29.66 6.46
N HIS A 175 7.09 28.65 6.92
CA HIS A 175 5.66 28.77 7.16
C HIS A 175 5.30 29.31 8.56
N HIS A 176 6.30 29.74 9.36
CA HIS A 176 6.14 30.21 10.74
C HIS A 176 5.46 29.19 11.65
N ILE A 177 5.77 27.88 11.49
CA ILE A 177 5.25 26.78 12.29
C ILE A 177 6.29 26.36 13.33
N THR A 178 5.85 26.24 14.59
CA THR A 178 6.68 25.70 15.65
C THR A 178 6.56 24.19 15.69
N LEU A 179 7.70 23.48 15.63
CA LEU A 179 7.72 22.01 15.80
C LEU A 179 8.05 21.67 17.25
N THR A 180 7.24 20.83 17.88
CA THR A 180 7.53 20.29 19.20
C THR A 180 7.66 18.78 19.14
N TYR A 181 8.66 18.23 19.84
CA TYR A 181 8.91 16.80 19.92
C TYR A 181 8.90 16.33 21.36
N ASP A 182 8.13 15.31 21.65
CA ASP A 182 7.97 14.71 22.97
C ASP A 182 8.06 13.19 22.85
N SER A 183 8.90 12.59 23.67
CA SER A 183 9.06 11.14 23.79
C SER A 183 9.38 10.80 25.25
N GLU A 184 8.55 9.93 25.85
CA GLU A 184 8.73 9.53 27.25
C GLU A 184 10.04 8.78 27.50
N LYS A 185 10.52 8.03 26.50
CA LYS A 185 11.75 7.26 26.56
C LYS A 185 12.34 7.01 25.17
N GLU A 186 13.56 6.54 25.13
CA GLU A 186 14.14 6.02 23.90
C GLU A 186 13.54 4.65 23.61
N LEU A 187 13.03 4.46 22.38
CA LEU A 187 12.37 3.24 21.95
C LEU A 187 13.07 2.67 20.72
N SER A 188 13.45 1.40 20.80
CA SER A 188 13.96 0.63 19.67
C SER A 188 12.95 -0.44 19.28
N LEU A 189 12.73 -0.61 18.00
CA LEU A 189 11.83 -1.63 17.43
C LEU A 189 12.27 -2.02 16.03
N MET A 190 11.76 -3.16 15.58
CA MET A 190 11.99 -3.67 14.23
C MET A 190 11.24 -2.81 13.22
N HIS A 191 11.97 -1.99 12.45
CA HIS A 191 11.39 -1.17 11.39
C HIS A 191 12.43 -0.84 10.32
N ASP A 192 11.98 -0.45 9.12
CA ASP A 192 12.83 0.14 8.11
C ASP A 192 12.98 1.64 8.40
N GLN A 193 14.15 2.03 8.87
CA GLN A 193 14.43 3.39 9.30
C GLN A 193 14.17 4.44 8.21
N ARG A 194 14.58 4.13 6.97
CA ARG A 194 14.45 5.07 5.85
C ARG A 194 12.99 5.28 5.44
N TRP A 195 12.26 4.16 5.26
CA TRP A 195 10.86 4.23 4.85
C TRP A 195 9.96 4.76 5.96
N THR A 196 10.24 4.43 7.21
CA THR A 196 9.51 4.99 8.34
C THR A 196 9.75 6.50 8.49
N ALA A 197 10.99 6.96 8.32
CA ALA A 197 11.30 8.39 8.31
C ALA A 197 10.56 9.12 7.17
N GLU A 198 10.47 8.51 5.98
CA GLU A 198 9.70 9.03 4.84
C GLU A 198 8.20 9.12 5.15
N ALA A 199 7.62 8.08 5.77
CA ALA A 199 6.22 8.10 6.17
C ALA A 199 5.92 9.22 7.17
N ILE A 200 6.79 9.40 8.17
CA ILE A 200 6.66 10.47 9.17
C ILE A 200 6.85 11.85 8.51
N PHE A 201 7.83 11.98 7.61
CA PHE A 201 8.06 13.22 6.87
C PHE A 201 6.82 13.64 6.07
N ASN A 202 6.19 12.72 5.37
CA ASN A 202 4.96 13.00 4.60
C ASN A 202 3.82 13.53 5.48
N LEU A 203 3.67 13.00 6.70
CA LEU A 203 2.69 13.51 7.65
C LEU A 203 3.06 14.89 8.19
N LEU A 204 4.33 15.10 8.50
CA LEU A 204 4.86 16.39 8.96
C LEU A 204 4.74 17.47 7.87
N ASP A 205 5.06 17.13 6.62
CA ASP A 205 4.93 18.03 5.48
C ASP A 205 3.48 18.48 5.28
N ASN A 206 2.53 17.56 5.40
CA ASN A 206 1.11 17.89 5.39
C ASN A 206 0.70 18.77 6.57
N ALA A 207 1.15 18.44 7.80
CA ALA A 207 0.85 19.21 8.99
C ALA A 207 1.34 20.66 8.87
N VAL A 208 2.59 20.86 8.43
CA VAL A 208 3.17 22.19 8.20
C VAL A 208 2.44 22.98 7.12
N LYS A 209 2.06 22.29 6.05
CA LYS A 209 1.41 22.90 4.89
C LYS A 209 -0.01 23.40 5.17
N TYR A 210 -0.77 22.68 6.00
CA TYR A 210 -2.18 22.97 6.24
C TYR A 210 -2.44 23.70 7.56
N SER A 211 -1.46 23.79 8.45
CA SER A 211 -1.58 24.55 9.70
C SER A 211 -1.51 26.06 9.46
N PRO A 212 -2.26 26.86 10.22
CA PRO A 212 -2.15 28.31 10.15
C PRO A 212 -0.76 28.81 10.56
N PRO A 213 -0.25 29.90 9.96
CA PRO A 213 1.00 30.52 10.41
C PRO A 213 0.97 30.87 11.90
N GLY A 214 2.07 30.66 12.60
CA GLY A 214 2.17 30.87 14.06
C GLY A 214 1.66 29.71 14.91
N SER A 215 1.15 28.66 14.32
CA SER A 215 0.66 27.47 15.03
C SER A 215 1.79 26.48 15.37
N THR A 216 1.42 25.42 16.10
CA THR A 216 2.36 24.37 16.55
C THR A 216 1.96 23.04 15.93
N VAL A 217 2.94 22.33 15.35
CA VAL A 217 2.84 20.92 14.98
C VAL A 217 3.57 20.10 16.05
N ALA A 218 2.83 19.25 16.74
CA ALA A 218 3.34 18.42 17.81
C ALA A 218 3.61 16.98 17.35
N ILE A 219 4.81 16.50 17.62
CA ILE A 219 5.21 15.12 17.36
C ILE A 219 5.34 14.43 18.72
N ARG A 220 4.67 13.29 18.89
CA ARG A 220 4.74 12.52 20.13
C ARG A 220 4.95 11.04 19.85
N VAL A 221 5.91 10.43 20.55
CA VAL A 221 6.13 8.99 20.53
C VAL A 221 5.56 8.39 21.80
N ARG A 222 4.67 7.39 21.67
CA ARG A 222 3.99 6.74 22.79
C ARG A 222 3.99 5.23 22.65
N GLU A 223 4.21 4.55 23.75
CA GLU A 223 4.06 3.10 23.84
C GLU A 223 2.60 2.73 24.14
N LEU A 224 2.04 1.82 23.36
CA LEU A 224 0.65 1.38 23.46
C LEU A 224 0.57 -0.16 23.55
N GLY A 225 1.25 -0.75 24.49
CA GLY A 225 1.30 -2.20 24.69
C GLY A 225 2.02 -2.90 23.51
N LEU A 226 1.27 -3.51 22.60
CA LEU A 226 1.84 -4.21 21.44
C LEU A 226 2.29 -3.27 20.30
N PHE A 227 2.02 -1.99 20.40
CA PHE A 227 2.35 -1.00 19.38
C PHE A 227 3.08 0.19 19.99
N VAL A 228 3.90 0.82 19.16
CA VAL A 228 4.42 2.16 19.39
C VAL A 228 3.74 3.10 18.40
N ALA A 229 3.19 4.20 18.91
CA ALA A 229 2.56 5.23 18.10
C ALA A 229 3.49 6.43 17.90
N VAL A 230 3.62 6.87 16.66
CA VAL A 230 4.17 8.19 16.32
C VAL A 230 3.00 9.07 15.91
N ASP A 231 2.61 9.97 16.81
CA ASP A 231 1.51 10.92 16.60
C ASP A 231 2.08 12.22 16.02
N VAL A 232 1.51 12.66 14.90
CA VAL A 232 1.73 13.99 14.32
C VAL A 232 0.42 14.76 14.46
N THR A 233 0.41 15.80 15.30
CA THR A 233 -0.76 16.61 15.58
C THR A 233 -0.58 18.00 14.99
N ASP A 234 -1.51 18.40 14.13
CA ASP A 234 -1.58 19.73 13.52
C ASP A 234 -2.67 20.59 14.16
N GLN A 235 -2.70 21.88 13.84
CA GLN A 235 -3.75 22.82 14.20
C GLN A 235 -4.53 23.29 12.96
N ALA A 236 -4.55 22.48 11.91
CA ALA A 236 -5.32 22.73 10.71
C ALA A 236 -6.83 22.56 10.97
N GLU A 237 -7.64 23.07 10.04
CA GLU A 237 -9.08 22.82 10.07
C GLU A 237 -9.37 21.31 10.11
N PRO A 238 -10.28 20.86 11.01
CA PRO A 238 -10.62 19.45 11.14
C PRO A 238 -11.12 18.86 9.81
N ILE A 239 -10.68 17.64 9.51
CA ILE A 239 -11.11 16.95 8.30
C ILE A 239 -12.58 16.51 8.48
N PRO A 240 -13.49 16.88 7.55
CA PRO A 240 -14.88 16.48 7.56
C PRO A 240 -15.05 14.96 7.64
N GLU A 241 -16.11 14.49 8.27
CA GLU A 241 -16.32 13.07 8.54
C GLU A 241 -16.43 12.24 7.26
N ASP A 242 -17.12 12.76 6.27
CA ASP A 242 -17.28 12.16 4.94
C ASP A 242 -15.98 12.08 4.12
N GLU A 243 -14.97 12.87 4.48
CA GLU A 243 -13.67 12.88 3.83
C GLU A 243 -12.63 11.97 4.53
N ARG A 244 -12.82 11.59 5.81
CA ARG A 244 -11.82 10.88 6.62
C ARG A 244 -11.37 9.54 6.06
N SER A 245 -12.25 8.79 5.41
CA SER A 245 -11.87 7.55 4.73
C SER A 245 -11.19 7.82 3.39
N ARG A 246 -11.60 8.89 2.70
CA ARG A 246 -11.16 9.23 1.35
C ARG A 246 -9.76 9.83 1.29
N ILE A 247 -9.31 10.52 2.36
CA ILE A 247 -7.94 11.10 2.40
C ILE A 247 -6.83 10.07 2.32
N PHE A 248 -7.12 8.79 2.60
CA PHE A 248 -6.19 7.68 2.45
C PHE A 248 -6.15 7.11 1.03
N HIS A 249 -6.99 7.61 0.11
CA HIS A 249 -6.91 7.25 -1.31
C HIS A 249 -5.86 8.10 -2.03
N ARG A 250 -5.28 7.52 -3.06
CA ARG A 250 -4.29 8.20 -3.92
C ARG A 250 -4.93 9.46 -4.55
N PHE A 251 -4.17 10.55 -4.58
CA PHE A 251 -4.55 11.81 -5.24
C PHE A 251 -5.88 12.44 -4.76
N TYR A 252 -6.46 11.95 -3.68
CA TYR A 252 -7.67 12.54 -3.12
C TYR A 252 -7.35 13.89 -2.48
N ARG A 253 -8.13 14.92 -2.81
CA ARG A 253 -8.09 16.26 -2.21
C ARG A 253 -9.46 16.61 -1.64
N GLY A 254 -9.48 17.02 -0.39
CA GLY A 254 -10.69 17.53 0.24
C GLY A 254 -11.25 18.77 -0.48
N GLN A 255 -12.56 18.94 -0.46
CA GLN A 255 -13.25 20.00 -1.21
C GLN A 255 -12.81 21.40 -0.80
N ASN A 256 -12.57 21.64 0.48
CA ASN A 256 -12.18 22.95 1.03
C ASN A 256 -10.70 23.30 0.86
N ARG A 257 -9.87 22.38 0.32
CA ARG A 257 -8.40 22.52 0.24
C ARG A 257 -7.89 22.71 -1.19
N LYS A 258 -8.78 23.11 -2.12
CA LYS A 258 -8.45 23.25 -3.56
C LYS A 258 -7.38 24.31 -3.86
N ALA A 259 -7.24 25.34 -3.01
CA ALA A 259 -6.29 26.44 -3.21
C ALA A 259 -4.85 26.14 -2.76
N THR A 260 -4.62 25.07 -1.99
CA THR A 260 -3.29 24.77 -1.43
C THR A 260 -2.51 23.88 -2.38
N GLU A 261 -1.32 24.26 -2.81
CA GLU A 261 -0.46 23.49 -3.71
C GLU A 261 -0.07 22.14 -3.12
N GLY A 262 -0.02 21.10 -3.98
CA GLY A 262 0.55 19.77 -3.66
C GLY A 262 -0.28 18.63 -4.20
N ILE A 263 0.38 17.49 -4.28
CA ILE A 263 -0.15 16.24 -4.79
C ILE A 263 -0.44 15.35 -3.59
N CYS A 264 -1.73 15.02 -3.38
CA CYS A 264 -2.19 14.29 -2.20
C CYS A 264 -1.86 12.78 -2.30
N ILE A 265 -0.57 12.45 -2.28
CA ILE A 265 -0.06 11.06 -2.30
C ILE A 265 0.60 10.68 -0.98
N GLY A 266 1.08 11.66 -0.21
CA GLY A 266 1.89 11.44 0.99
C GLY A 266 1.18 10.62 2.07
N ILE A 267 -0.12 10.87 2.34
CA ILE A 267 -0.90 10.11 3.32
C ILE A 267 -1.09 8.66 2.86
N TYR A 268 -1.39 8.44 1.58
CA TYR A 268 -1.50 7.10 1.00
C TYR A 268 -0.16 6.34 1.13
N LEU A 269 0.95 6.99 0.77
CA LEU A 269 2.30 6.42 0.88
C LEU A 269 2.65 6.07 2.33
N SER A 270 2.37 6.97 3.28
CA SER A 270 2.58 6.72 4.71
C SER A 270 1.77 5.52 5.20
N ARG A 271 0.49 5.40 4.77
CA ARG A 271 -0.35 4.24 5.08
C ARG A 271 0.24 2.95 4.52
N LYS A 272 0.68 2.96 3.26
CA LYS A 272 1.27 1.80 2.60
C LYS A 272 2.55 1.35 3.31
N ILE A 273 3.46 2.29 3.61
CA ILE A 273 4.70 2.02 4.36
C ILE A 273 4.41 1.41 5.73
N ALA A 274 3.43 1.95 6.47
CA ALA A 274 3.05 1.40 7.77
C ALA A 274 2.50 -0.03 7.63
N THR A 275 1.60 -0.27 6.66
CA THR A 275 0.99 -1.59 6.42
C THR A 275 2.03 -2.65 6.03
N GLU A 276 2.99 -2.32 5.18
CA GLU A 276 4.07 -3.23 4.78
C GLU A 276 5.00 -3.61 5.95
N GLN A 277 4.94 -2.88 7.07
CA GLN A 277 5.66 -3.17 8.31
C GLN A 277 4.74 -3.75 9.40
N ASN A 278 3.58 -4.32 9.02
CA ASN A 278 2.54 -4.84 9.93
C ASN A 278 2.00 -3.78 10.91
N GLY A 279 2.10 -2.52 10.53
CA GLY A 279 1.57 -1.38 11.26
C GLY A 279 0.30 -0.82 10.64
N HIS A 280 -0.16 0.30 11.18
CA HIS A 280 -1.36 1.01 10.70
C HIS A 280 -1.16 2.51 10.74
N LEU A 281 -1.90 3.23 9.88
CA LEU A 281 -2.02 4.69 9.94
C LEU A 281 -3.45 5.05 10.31
N ASN A 282 -3.62 5.77 11.42
CA ASN A 282 -4.91 6.23 11.93
C ASN A 282 -5.02 7.75 11.87
N LEU A 283 -6.26 8.24 11.77
CA LEU A 283 -6.61 9.65 11.88
C LEU A 283 -7.59 9.87 13.04
N ARG A 284 -7.31 10.88 13.86
CA ARG A 284 -8.25 11.42 14.85
C ARG A 284 -8.39 12.93 14.63
N CYS A 285 -9.61 13.39 14.42
CA CYS A 285 -9.92 14.81 14.28
C CYS A 285 -10.51 15.33 15.61
N ARG A 286 -10.07 16.53 16.00
CA ARG A 286 -10.57 17.28 17.17
C ARG A 286 -11.03 18.64 16.69
N SER A 287 -11.72 19.40 17.54
CA SER A 287 -12.20 20.74 17.20
C SER A 287 -11.10 21.73 16.78
N ASN A 288 -9.87 21.51 17.19
CA ASN A 288 -8.72 22.40 16.96
C ASN A 288 -7.56 21.76 16.19
N GLY A 289 -7.84 20.72 15.40
CA GLY A 289 -6.80 20.09 14.59
C GLY A 289 -6.99 18.61 14.33
N ASN A 290 -6.00 18.00 13.67
CA ASN A 290 -5.98 16.60 13.29
C ASN A 290 -4.75 15.92 13.90
N THR A 291 -4.88 14.65 14.24
CA THR A 291 -3.76 13.81 14.66
C THR A 291 -3.68 12.59 13.77
N PHE A 292 -2.59 12.48 13.04
CA PHE A 292 -2.21 11.27 12.31
C PHE A 292 -1.28 10.42 13.19
N SER A 293 -1.60 9.15 13.34
CA SER A 293 -0.84 8.22 14.19
C SER A 293 -0.32 7.05 13.35
N ILE A 294 0.99 6.94 13.19
CA ILE A 294 1.63 5.72 12.67
C ILE A 294 1.79 4.76 13.85
N LEU A 295 1.18 3.60 13.75
CA LEU A 295 1.28 2.51 14.72
C LEU A 295 2.24 1.47 14.15
N LEU A 296 3.35 1.21 14.84
CA LEU A 296 4.31 0.17 14.50
C LEU A 296 4.27 -0.93 15.55
N PHE A 297 4.38 -2.17 15.10
CA PHE A 297 4.33 -3.33 16.00
C PHE A 297 5.62 -3.41 16.82
N GLN A 298 5.48 -3.50 18.14
CA GLN A 298 6.60 -3.71 19.08
C GLN A 298 6.71 -5.21 19.37
N ARG A 299 7.74 -5.85 18.83
CA ARG A 299 8.07 -7.25 19.17
C ARG A 299 8.88 -7.33 20.44
#